data_3fb15381e2d9aaa481d5b4335b7b52df
#
_entry.id   3fb15381e2d9aaa481d5b4335b7b52df
#
_cell.length_a   1.000
_cell.length_b   1.000
_cell.length_c   1.000
_cell.angle_alpha   90.00
_cell.angle_beta   90.00
_cell.angle_gamma   90.00
#
_symmetry.space_group_name_H-M   'P 1'
#
loop_
_entity.id
_entity.type
_entity.pdbx_description
1 polymer ?
#
loop_
_entity_poly.entity_id
_entity_poly.type
_entity_poly.pdbx_seq_one_letter_code
_entity_poly.pdbx_strand_id
1 'polypeptide(L)'
;QEQVDTICEKAAMAVSKMRIPLAKMANEETGYGIVVDKITKNQYASEHIWNYMRTAKTCGIIEENPAAGTKRVASPKGVIAAIVPTTNPTSTTIYKILIALKTRNSIIVSPHPNAVNCTIEAARIMRNAAIEAGLPENVISWVSVPSLEISDVMMKKVDLIIATGGEAMVHAAYSSGTPALGVGPGNCNAIIDETADLRMAVESIIHSKTFDNGMICATEQHITVLNSVYK
;
A
#
# COMPACT_ATOMS: atom_id res chain seq x y z
N GLN A 1 -21.31 -3.09 7.29
CA GLN A 1 -20.02 -3.73 7.50
C GLN A 1 -19.89 -4.99 6.63
N GLU A 2 -20.83 -5.93 6.71
CA GLU A 2 -20.80 -7.22 5.98
C GLU A 2 -20.63 -7.04 4.46
N GLN A 3 -21.40 -6.16 3.84
CA GLN A 3 -21.27 -5.85 2.41
C GLN A 3 -19.86 -5.33 2.07
N VAL A 4 -19.31 -4.42 2.88
CA VAL A 4 -17.95 -3.89 2.70
C VAL A 4 -16.92 -5.01 2.79
N ASP A 5 -17.07 -5.89 3.77
CA ASP A 5 -16.16 -7.00 4.00
C ASP A 5 -16.21 -8.02 2.85
N THR A 6 -17.40 -8.32 2.35
CA THR A 6 -17.58 -9.19 1.17
C THR A 6 -16.91 -8.61 -0.07
N ILE A 7 -17.07 -7.32 -0.34
CA ILE A 7 -16.43 -6.63 -1.47
C ILE A 7 -14.90 -6.67 -1.35
N CYS A 8 -14.37 -6.34 -0.18
CA CYS A 8 -12.93 -6.36 0.08
C CYS A 8 -12.34 -7.78 -0.08
N GLU A 9 -13.01 -8.79 0.48
CA GLU A 9 -12.59 -10.18 0.37
C GLU A 9 -12.54 -10.65 -1.10
N LYS A 10 -13.58 -10.40 -1.86
CA LYS A 10 -13.62 -10.77 -3.28
C LYS A 10 -12.52 -10.08 -4.08
N ALA A 11 -12.30 -8.80 -3.86
CA ALA A 11 -11.22 -8.05 -4.51
C ALA A 11 -9.83 -8.61 -4.12
N ALA A 12 -9.59 -8.88 -2.82
CA ALA A 12 -8.34 -9.43 -2.33
C ALA A 12 -8.07 -10.83 -2.91
N MET A 13 -9.07 -11.72 -2.90
CA MET A 13 -8.91 -13.08 -3.42
C MET A 13 -8.72 -13.11 -4.93
N ALA A 14 -9.38 -12.24 -5.68
CA ALA A 14 -9.20 -12.15 -7.12
C ALA A 14 -7.77 -11.76 -7.49
N VAL A 15 -7.24 -10.71 -6.87
CA VAL A 15 -5.88 -10.25 -7.16
C VAL A 15 -4.81 -11.20 -6.62
N SER A 16 -5.06 -11.91 -5.51
CA SER A 16 -4.16 -12.94 -5.00
C SER A 16 -3.97 -14.10 -5.98
N LYS A 17 -5.03 -14.54 -6.64
CA LYS A 17 -4.95 -15.55 -7.71
C LYS A 17 -4.05 -15.10 -8.88
N MET A 18 -3.97 -13.81 -9.11
CA MET A 18 -3.17 -13.19 -10.18
C MET A 18 -1.79 -12.70 -9.71
N ARG A 19 -1.36 -13.04 -8.48
CA ARG A 19 -0.09 -12.58 -7.90
C ARG A 19 1.14 -12.90 -8.74
N ILE A 20 1.16 -14.06 -9.41
CA ILE A 20 2.28 -14.49 -10.27
C ILE A 20 2.32 -13.69 -11.58
N PRO A 21 1.25 -13.63 -12.39
CA PRO A 21 1.24 -12.79 -13.59
C PRO A 21 1.57 -11.32 -13.30
N LEU A 22 0.99 -10.75 -12.25
CA LEU A 22 1.25 -9.36 -11.84
C LEU A 22 2.71 -9.12 -11.43
N ALA A 23 3.34 -10.07 -10.76
CA ALA A 23 4.74 -9.98 -10.38
C ALA A 23 5.67 -9.99 -11.60
N LYS A 24 5.40 -10.87 -12.58
CA LYS A 24 6.12 -10.92 -13.84
C LYS A 24 5.96 -9.61 -14.62
N MET A 25 4.73 -9.17 -14.80
CA MET A 25 4.41 -7.92 -15.49
C MET A 25 5.10 -6.71 -14.85
N ALA A 26 5.10 -6.61 -13.52
CA ALA A 26 5.77 -5.54 -12.80
C ALA A 26 7.30 -5.56 -13.00
N ASN A 27 7.91 -6.74 -12.98
CA ASN A 27 9.35 -6.90 -13.21
C ASN A 27 9.73 -6.57 -14.65
N GLU A 28 8.97 -7.06 -15.63
CA GLU A 28 9.19 -6.80 -17.06
C GLU A 28 9.04 -5.32 -17.40
N GLU A 29 8.02 -4.65 -16.87
CA GLU A 29 7.74 -3.24 -17.15
C GLU A 29 8.74 -2.30 -16.48
N THR A 30 9.13 -2.60 -15.22
CA THR A 30 9.96 -1.68 -14.44
C THR A 30 11.45 -2.00 -14.48
N GLY A 31 11.83 -3.23 -14.78
CA GLY A 31 13.20 -3.74 -14.63
C GLY A 31 13.68 -3.88 -13.18
N TYR A 32 12.81 -3.69 -12.19
CA TYR A 32 13.17 -3.68 -10.77
C TYR A 32 12.83 -4.97 -10.04
N GLY A 33 13.72 -5.36 -9.13
CA GLY A 33 13.52 -6.43 -8.17
C GLY A 33 13.55 -7.83 -8.73
N ILE A 34 12.96 -8.77 -8.02
CA ILE A 34 12.97 -10.21 -8.32
C ILE A 34 11.53 -10.72 -8.38
N VAL A 35 11.18 -11.46 -9.43
CA VAL A 35 9.81 -11.96 -9.65
C VAL A 35 9.27 -12.75 -8.45
N VAL A 36 10.08 -13.65 -7.87
CA VAL A 36 9.67 -14.48 -6.73
C VAL A 36 9.32 -13.62 -5.52
N ASP A 37 10.12 -12.61 -5.24
CA ASP A 37 9.88 -11.69 -4.12
C ASP A 37 8.67 -10.78 -4.38
N LYS A 38 8.47 -10.37 -5.63
CA LYS A 38 7.25 -9.62 -6.02
C LYS A 38 5.98 -10.47 -5.89
N ILE A 39 6.05 -11.78 -6.12
CA ILE A 39 4.94 -12.70 -5.83
C ILE A 39 4.61 -12.69 -4.34
N THR A 40 5.62 -12.78 -3.49
CA THR A 40 5.48 -12.71 -2.02
C THR A 40 4.88 -11.36 -1.60
N LYS A 41 5.35 -10.25 -2.18
CA LYS A 41 4.77 -8.91 -1.90
C LYS A 41 3.31 -8.80 -2.31
N ASN A 42 2.93 -9.33 -3.47
CA ASN A 42 1.54 -9.32 -3.92
C ASN A 42 0.65 -10.20 -3.03
N GLN A 43 1.15 -11.36 -2.59
CA GLN A 43 0.46 -12.22 -1.64
C GLN A 43 0.29 -11.52 -0.29
N TYR A 44 1.33 -10.89 0.22
CA TYR A 44 1.26 -10.14 1.47
C TYR A 44 0.23 -9.02 1.38
N ALA A 45 0.28 -8.21 0.33
CA ALA A 45 -0.62 -7.07 0.15
C ALA A 45 -2.09 -7.49 -0.02
N SER A 46 -2.37 -8.66 -0.58
CA SER A 46 -3.72 -9.18 -0.76
C SER A 46 -4.20 -10.01 0.44
N GLU A 47 -3.56 -11.14 0.72
CA GLU A 47 -4.04 -12.11 1.71
C GLU A 47 -3.76 -11.68 3.14
N HIS A 48 -2.49 -11.34 3.47
CA HIS A 48 -2.11 -11.02 4.84
C HIS A 48 -2.73 -9.70 5.29
N ILE A 49 -2.72 -8.68 4.44
CA ILE A 49 -3.35 -7.39 4.74
C ILE A 49 -4.86 -7.55 4.89
N TRP A 50 -5.52 -8.31 4.03
CA TRP A 50 -6.94 -8.59 4.21
C TRP A 50 -7.23 -9.31 5.53
N ASN A 51 -6.49 -10.37 5.83
CA ASN A 51 -6.65 -11.11 7.09
C ASN A 51 -6.46 -10.23 8.32
N TYR A 52 -5.54 -9.26 8.27
CA TYR A 52 -5.34 -8.28 9.34
C TYR A 52 -6.52 -7.31 9.47
N MET A 53 -6.98 -6.74 8.35
CA MET A 53 -7.99 -5.67 8.40
C MET A 53 -9.45 -6.17 8.44
N ARG A 54 -9.73 -7.43 8.12
CA ARG A 54 -11.09 -7.95 8.06
C ARG A 54 -11.86 -7.84 9.38
N THR A 55 -11.17 -7.92 10.51
CA THR A 55 -11.75 -7.81 11.85
C THR A 55 -11.97 -6.36 12.29
N ALA A 56 -11.38 -5.38 11.60
CA ALA A 56 -11.55 -3.98 11.94
C ALA A 56 -12.97 -3.49 11.63
N LYS A 57 -13.60 -2.86 12.61
CA LYS A 57 -14.90 -2.23 12.46
C LYS A 57 -14.72 -0.85 11.81
N THR A 58 -15.25 -0.68 10.61
CA THR A 58 -15.10 0.53 9.80
C THR A 58 -16.43 1.18 9.40
N CYS A 59 -17.55 0.67 9.92
CA CYS A 59 -18.89 1.18 9.63
C CYS A 59 -19.67 1.41 10.92
N GLY A 60 -20.41 2.51 10.96
CA GLY A 60 -21.27 2.87 12.10
C GLY A 60 -20.48 3.25 13.34
N ILE A 61 -21.05 2.98 14.50
CA ILE A 61 -20.40 3.27 15.80
C ILE A 61 -19.26 2.26 16.03
N ILE A 62 -18.03 2.74 16.10
CA ILE A 62 -16.83 1.91 16.28
C ILE A 62 -16.37 1.85 17.73
N GLU A 63 -16.77 2.83 18.54
CA GLU A 63 -16.43 2.89 19.98
C GLU A 63 -17.52 3.68 20.72
N GLU A 64 -17.85 3.24 21.93
CA GLU A 64 -18.72 3.95 22.83
C GLU A 64 -18.02 4.10 24.19
N ASN A 65 -18.10 5.31 24.76
CA ASN A 65 -17.64 5.58 26.11
C ASN A 65 -18.83 6.10 26.94
N PRO A 66 -19.55 5.22 27.67
CA PRO A 66 -20.71 5.62 28.45
C PRO A 66 -20.37 6.60 29.57
N ALA A 67 -19.18 6.51 30.15
CA ALA A 67 -18.74 7.39 31.25
C ALA A 67 -18.54 8.84 30.78
N ALA A 68 -18.08 9.02 29.53
CA ALA A 68 -17.91 10.34 28.91
C ALA A 68 -19.12 10.76 28.07
N GLY A 69 -20.14 9.90 27.91
CA GLY A 69 -21.30 10.18 27.06
C GLY A 69 -20.96 10.33 25.56
N THR A 70 -19.85 9.72 25.09
CA THR A 70 -19.35 9.90 23.72
C THR A 70 -19.43 8.63 22.89
N LYS A 71 -19.63 8.82 21.57
CA LYS A 71 -19.57 7.74 20.56
C LYS A 71 -18.65 8.16 19.44
N ARG A 72 -17.80 7.23 18.99
CA ARG A 72 -16.97 7.40 17.80
C ARG A 72 -17.63 6.70 16.62
N VAL A 73 -17.94 7.47 15.58
CA VAL A 73 -18.58 6.95 14.37
C VAL A 73 -17.58 6.96 13.22
N ALA A 74 -17.44 5.84 12.51
CA ALA A 74 -16.62 5.77 11.32
C ALA A 74 -17.32 6.47 10.15
N SER A 75 -16.62 7.42 9.51
CA SER A 75 -17.08 8.11 8.31
C SER A 75 -16.03 8.03 7.21
N PRO A 76 -16.41 7.83 5.94
CA PRO A 76 -15.48 7.91 4.83
C PRO A 76 -14.93 9.35 4.69
N LYS A 77 -13.75 9.47 4.11
CA LYS A 77 -13.17 10.78 3.76
C LYS A 77 -13.74 11.34 2.45
N GLY A 78 -14.03 10.44 1.51
CA GLY A 78 -14.50 10.81 0.17
C GLY A 78 -13.66 10.16 -0.92
N VAL A 79 -13.08 10.96 -1.80
CA VAL A 79 -12.23 10.51 -2.91
C VAL A 79 -10.76 10.52 -2.48
N ILE A 80 -10.08 9.41 -2.66
CA ILE A 80 -8.65 9.25 -2.34
C ILE A 80 -7.82 9.26 -3.62
N ALA A 81 -6.79 10.12 -3.67
CA ALA A 81 -5.72 10.00 -4.66
C ALA A 81 -4.64 9.04 -4.15
N ALA A 82 -4.41 7.95 -4.86
CA ALA A 82 -3.40 6.95 -4.53
C ALA A 82 -2.21 7.05 -5.47
N ILE A 83 -1.14 7.70 -5.06
CA ILE A 83 0.10 7.82 -5.85
C ILE A 83 0.95 6.57 -5.61
N VAL A 84 1.28 5.86 -6.69
CA VAL A 84 1.93 4.54 -6.65
C VAL A 84 3.36 4.63 -7.18
N PRO A 85 4.36 4.05 -6.48
CA PRO A 85 5.75 4.09 -6.90
C PRO A 85 6.07 3.03 -7.97
N THR A 86 7.19 3.21 -8.65
CA THR A 86 7.70 2.23 -9.63
C THR A 86 8.32 0.99 -8.99
N THR A 87 8.83 1.09 -7.76
CA THR A 87 9.53 -0.01 -7.05
C THR A 87 8.60 -1.13 -6.62
N ASN A 88 7.37 -0.78 -6.22
CA ASN A 88 6.37 -1.72 -5.68
C ASN A 88 4.97 -1.45 -6.26
N PRO A 89 4.80 -1.44 -7.60
CA PRO A 89 3.59 -0.89 -8.21
C PRO A 89 2.35 -1.72 -7.88
N THR A 90 2.40 -3.02 -8.08
CA THR A 90 1.24 -3.92 -7.91
C THR A 90 0.85 -4.07 -6.45
N SER A 91 1.78 -4.39 -5.55
CA SER A 91 1.51 -4.56 -4.13
C SER A 91 1.01 -3.28 -3.45
N THR A 92 1.55 -2.12 -3.82
CA THR A 92 1.07 -0.82 -3.33
C THR A 92 -0.36 -0.52 -3.79
N THR A 93 -0.66 -0.81 -5.05
CA THR A 93 -2.01 -0.66 -5.60
C THR A 93 -3.01 -1.53 -4.88
N ILE A 94 -2.68 -2.82 -4.67
CA ILE A 94 -3.52 -3.78 -3.94
C ILE A 94 -3.83 -3.25 -2.54
N TYR A 95 -2.81 -2.88 -1.78
CA TYR A 95 -2.97 -2.36 -0.43
C TYR A 95 -3.85 -1.11 -0.39
N LYS A 96 -3.57 -0.12 -1.26
CA LYS A 96 -4.31 1.16 -1.25
C LYS A 96 -5.78 0.99 -1.64
N ILE A 97 -6.08 0.11 -2.59
CA ILE A 97 -7.46 -0.19 -2.95
C ILE A 97 -8.17 -0.88 -1.79
N LEU A 98 -7.56 -1.87 -1.13
CA LEU A 98 -8.18 -2.56 0.00
C LEU A 98 -8.48 -1.60 1.16
N ILE A 99 -7.57 -0.72 1.53
CA ILE A 99 -7.80 0.23 2.63
C ILE A 99 -8.87 1.26 2.26
N ALA A 100 -8.91 1.73 1.00
CA ALA A 100 -9.94 2.64 0.53
C ALA A 100 -11.33 1.99 0.59
N LEU A 101 -11.49 0.79 0.04
CA LEU A 101 -12.76 0.04 0.07
C LEU A 101 -13.20 -0.27 1.49
N LYS A 102 -12.30 -0.78 2.34
CA LYS A 102 -12.60 -1.12 3.74
C LYS A 102 -13.12 0.08 4.52
N THR A 103 -12.66 1.27 4.19
CA THR A 103 -13.07 2.55 4.81
C THR A 103 -14.14 3.31 4.01
N ARG A 104 -14.71 2.67 3.01
CA ARG A 104 -15.83 3.18 2.17
C ARG A 104 -15.50 4.45 1.40
N ASN A 105 -14.26 4.57 0.94
CA ASN A 105 -13.82 5.67 0.10
C ASN A 105 -13.76 5.26 -1.37
N SER A 106 -13.93 6.22 -2.27
CA SER A 106 -13.54 6.06 -3.67
C SER A 106 -12.05 6.28 -3.83
N ILE A 107 -11.44 5.69 -4.85
CA ILE A 107 -9.99 5.77 -5.07
C ILE A 107 -9.65 6.01 -6.54
N ILE A 108 -8.73 6.94 -6.78
CA ILE A 108 -8.12 7.18 -8.08
C ILE A 108 -6.65 6.76 -7.98
N VAL A 109 -6.30 5.68 -8.67
CA VAL A 109 -4.91 5.18 -8.69
C VAL A 109 -4.11 5.95 -9.72
N SER A 110 -3.02 6.58 -9.30
CA SER A 110 -2.07 7.28 -10.17
C SER A 110 -0.78 6.47 -10.24
N PRO A 111 -0.54 5.74 -11.35
CA PRO A 111 0.68 4.97 -11.53
C PRO A 111 1.89 5.88 -11.77
N HIS A 112 3.07 5.36 -11.44
CA HIS A 112 4.33 5.95 -11.92
C HIS A 112 4.43 5.75 -13.44
N PRO A 113 4.98 6.70 -14.24
CA PRO A 113 5.10 6.56 -15.69
C PRO A 113 5.78 5.26 -16.17
N ASN A 114 6.72 4.74 -15.39
CA ASN A 114 7.43 3.49 -15.69
C ASN A 114 6.74 2.21 -15.15
N ALA A 115 5.50 2.30 -14.68
CA ALA A 115 4.75 1.17 -14.09
C ALA A 115 3.25 1.31 -14.33
N VAL A 116 2.86 1.79 -15.50
CA VAL A 116 1.46 2.12 -15.83
C VAL A 116 0.63 0.85 -15.99
N ASN A 117 1.11 -0.08 -16.81
CA ASN A 117 0.34 -1.25 -17.21
C ASN A 117 0.12 -2.22 -16.05
N CYS A 118 1.15 -2.56 -15.29
CA CYS A 118 1.05 -3.47 -14.16
C CYS A 118 0.22 -2.88 -13.01
N THR A 119 0.29 -1.57 -12.79
CA THR A 119 -0.53 -0.85 -11.80
C THR A 119 -2.00 -0.88 -12.19
N ILE A 120 -2.31 -0.52 -13.44
CA ILE A 120 -3.69 -0.52 -13.96
C ILE A 120 -4.27 -1.93 -13.97
N GLU A 121 -3.49 -2.93 -14.36
CA GLU A 121 -3.95 -4.32 -14.37
C GLU A 121 -4.32 -4.81 -12.97
N ALA A 122 -3.51 -4.52 -11.95
CA ALA A 122 -3.85 -4.84 -10.56
C ALA A 122 -5.15 -4.14 -10.13
N ALA A 123 -5.31 -2.85 -10.45
CA ALA A 123 -6.52 -2.10 -10.13
C ALA A 123 -7.75 -2.65 -10.89
N ARG A 124 -7.59 -3.03 -12.17
CA ARG A 124 -8.66 -3.58 -13.02
C ARG A 124 -9.18 -4.91 -12.48
N ILE A 125 -8.28 -5.81 -12.07
CA ILE A 125 -8.67 -7.10 -11.49
C ILE A 125 -9.49 -6.88 -10.21
N MET A 126 -9.01 -6.01 -9.31
CA MET A 126 -9.71 -5.72 -8.07
C MET A 126 -11.05 -5.04 -8.30
N ARG A 127 -11.13 -4.07 -9.23
CA ARG A 127 -12.36 -3.38 -9.58
C ARG A 127 -13.41 -4.34 -10.09
N ASN A 128 -13.05 -5.21 -11.03
CA ASN A 128 -14.00 -6.14 -11.62
C ASN A 128 -14.60 -7.09 -10.57
N ALA A 129 -13.75 -7.69 -9.74
CA ALA A 129 -14.22 -8.57 -8.66
C ALA A 129 -15.04 -7.82 -7.60
N ALA A 130 -14.71 -6.57 -7.32
CA ALA A 130 -15.47 -5.74 -6.39
C ALA A 130 -16.85 -5.37 -6.94
N ILE A 131 -16.97 -5.05 -8.24
CA ILE A 131 -18.25 -4.78 -8.91
C ILE A 131 -19.13 -6.02 -8.92
N GLU A 132 -18.58 -7.19 -9.24
CA GLU A 132 -19.29 -8.48 -9.16
C GLU A 132 -19.82 -8.77 -7.74
N ALA A 133 -19.13 -8.25 -6.70
CA ALA A 133 -19.54 -8.35 -5.31
C ALA A 133 -20.50 -7.23 -4.85
N GLY A 134 -20.93 -6.34 -5.76
CA GLY A 134 -21.89 -5.27 -5.49
C GLY A 134 -21.30 -3.89 -5.21
N LEU A 135 -20.02 -3.66 -5.55
CA LEU A 135 -19.44 -2.31 -5.53
C LEU A 135 -20.07 -1.48 -6.65
N PRO A 136 -20.49 -0.23 -6.41
CA PRO A 136 -20.91 0.67 -7.49
C PRO A 136 -19.78 0.91 -8.50
N GLU A 137 -20.13 1.15 -9.75
CA GLU A 137 -19.18 1.57 -10.77
C GLU A 137 -18.48 2.90 -10.37
N ASN A 138 -17.29 3.11 -10.88
CA ASN A 138 -16.48 4.32 -10.67
C ASN A 138 -15.93 4.55 -9.24
N VAL A 139 -16.10 3.62 -8.31
CA VAL A 139 -15.47 3.70 -6.99
C VAL A 139 -13.96 3.48 -7.08
N ILE A 140 -13.51 2.60 -7.99
CA ILE A 140 -12.10 2.39 -8.30
C ILE A 140 -11.83 2.90 -9.71
N SER A 141 -10.98 3.91 -9.80
CA SER A 141 -10.58 4.54 -11.06
C SER A 141 -9.05 4.67 -11.12
N TRP A 142 -8.50 5.01 -12.29
CA TRP A 142 -7.07 5.20 -12.47
C TRP A 142 -6.75 6.24 -13.53
N VAL A 143 -5.55 6.78 -13.47
CA VAL A 143 -4.97 7.66 -14.48
C VAL A 143 -4.29 6.79 -15.53
N SER A 144 -4.78 6.82 -16.78
CA SER A 144 -4.24 6.01 -17.86
C SER A 144 -2.97 6.61 -18.48
N VAL A 145 -2.82 7.92 -18.43
CA VAL A 145 -1.65 8.65 -18.95
C VAL A 145 -1.15 9.58 -17.83
N PRO A 146 -0.25 9.09 -16.96
CA PRO A 146 0.25 9.90 -15.85
C PRO A 146 1.14 11.04 -16.34
N SER A 147 0.95 12.23 -15.75
CA SER A 147 1.80 13.40 -15.93
C SER A 147 1.88 14.18 -14.61
N LEU A 148 2.87 15.08 -14.52
CA LEU A 148 2.99 15.97 -13.36
C LEU A 148 1.77 16.89 -13.24
N GLU A 149 1.26 17.39 -14.36
CA GLU A 149 0.10 18.27 -14.41
C GLU A 149 -1.17 17.54 -13.91
N ILE A 150 -1.44 16.32 -14.38
CA ILE A 150 -2.57 15.51 -13.93
C ILE A 150 -2.44 15.21 -12.44
N SER A 151 -1.23 14.90 -11.98
CA SER A 151 -0.97 14.63 -10.55
C SER A 151 -1.25 15.87 -9.68
N ASP A 152 -0.82 17.05 -10.12
CA ASP A 152 -1.08 18.31 -9.41
C ASP A 152 -2.58 18.64 -9.35
N VAL A 153 -3.29 18.52 -10.48
CA VAL A 153 -4.75 18.73 -10.53
C VAL A 153 -5.47 17.73 -9.63
N MET A 154 -5.10 16.45 -9.70
CA MET A 154 -5.70 15.39 -8.88
C MET A 154 -5.50 15.67 -7.39
N MET A 155 -4.27 15.98 -6.97
CA MET A 155 -3.96 16.26 -5.56
C MET A 155 -4.77 17.43 -4.99
N LYS A 156 -5.13 18.43 -5.81
CA LYS A 156 -5.94 19.60 -5.42
C LYS A 156 -7.45 19.35 -5.42
N LYS A 157 -7.92 18.24 -6.00
CA LYS A 157 -9.36 17.99 -6.22
C LYS A 157 -9.93 16.83 -5.39
N VAL A 158 -9.11 16.08 -4.70
CA VAL A 158 -9.50 14.94 -3.87
C VAL A 158 -9.64 15.33 -2.40
N ASP A 159 -10.23 14.45 -1.60
CA ASP A 159 -10.44 14.67 -0.17
C ASP A 159 -9.27 14.19 0.69
N LEU A 160 -8.48 13.25 0.16
CA LEU A 160 -7.30 12.69 0.83
C LEU A 160 -6.28 12.20 -0.20
N ILE A 161 -5.02 12.41 0.08
CA ILE A 161 -3.92 11.86 -0.70
C ILE A 161 -3.22 10.75 0.09
N ILE A 162 -3.00 9.60 -0.54
CA ILE A 162 -2.12 8.55 -0.01
C ILE A 162 -0.96 8.42 -1.00
N ALA A 163 0.15 9.09 -0.71
CA ALA A 163 1.33 9.13 -1.58
C ALA A 163 2.39 8.13 -1.11
N THR A 164 2.86 7.29 -2.04
CA THR A 164 4.07 6.50 -1.85
C THR A 164 5.00 6.78 -3.02
N GLY A 165 6.19 7.31 -2.74
CA GLY A 165 7.10 7.71 -3.81
C GLY A 165 8.38 8.34 -3.29
N GLY A 166 9.16 8.93 -4.17
CA GLY A 166 10.35 9.70 -3.80
C GLY A 166 10.02 10.96 -3.01
N GLU A 167 11.04 11.53 -2.37
CA GLU A 167 10.92 12.71 -1.49
C GLU A 167 10.16 13.88 -2.14
N ALA A 168 10.49 14.20 -3.38
CA ALA A 168 9.85 15.30 -4.11
C ALA A 168 8.33 15.09 -4.28
N MET A 169 7.88 13.86 -4.55
CA MET A 169 6.47 13.55 -4.71
C MET A 169 5.74 13.62 -3.36
N VAL A 170 6.35 13.13 -2.28
CA VAL A 170 5.79 13.21 -0.93
C VAL A 170 5.70 14.66 -0.47
N HIS A 171 6.72 15.46 -0.74
CA HIS A 171 6.71 16.90 -0.46
C HIS A 171 5.59 17.62 -1.24
N ALA A 172 5.43 17.31 -2.53
CA ALA A 172 4.35 17.87 -3.34
C ALA A 172 2.97 17.50 -2.78
N ALA A 173 2.78 16.26 -2.34
CA ALA A 173 1.52 15.83 -1.70
C ALA A 173 1.21 16.63 -0.43
N TYR A 174 2.17 16.81 0.46
CA TYR A 174 1.97 17.61 1.68
C TYR A 174 1.79 19.10 1.40
N SER A 175 2.38 19.62 0.33
CA SER A 175 2.27 21.03 -0.06
C SER A 175 1.05 21.35 -0.93
N SER A 176 0.25 20.34 -1.30
CA SER A 176 -0.92 20.51 -2.20
C SER A 176 -2.08 21.29 -1.60
N GLY A 177 -2.13 21.42 -0.27
CA GLY A 177 -3.27 21.97 0.47
C GLY A 177 -4.36 20.95 0.80
N THR A 178 -4.27 19.73 0.26
CA THR A 178 -5.17 18.61 0.58
C THR A 178 -4.56 17.75 1.69
N PRO A 179 -5.33 17.20 2.63
CA PRO A 179 -4.83 16.25 3.62
C PRO A 179 -4.08 15.10 2.96
N ALA A 180 -2.88 14.79 3.44
CA ALA A 180 -2.02 13.77 2.83
C ALA A 180 -1.40 12.84 3.86
N LEU A 181 -1.29 11.57 3.48
CA LEU A 181 -0.51 10.52 4.14
C LEU A 181 0.62 10.15 3.18
N GLY A 182 1.80 10.68 3.44
CA GLY A 182 2.97 10.48 2.58
C GLY A 182 3.94 9.46 3.16
N VAL A 183 4.42 8.55 2.31
CA VAL A 183 5.48 7.58 2.62
C VAL A 183 6.59 7.75 1.58
N GLY A 184 7.72 8.26 2.05
CA GLY A 184 8.93 8.45 1.28
C GLY A 184 9.97 7.34 1.48
N PRO A 185 11.23 7.59 1.08
CA PRO A 185 12.34 6.70 1.38
C PRO A 185 12.50 6.53 2.89
N GLY A 186 12.60 5.28 3.33
CA GLY A 186 12.84 4.97 4.73
C GLY A 186 14.33 4.92 5.05
N ASN A 187 14.68 5.16 6.32
CA ASN A 187 15.98 4.86 6.90
C ASN A 187 15.76 3.98 8.13
N CYS A 188 15.46 2.70 7.88
CA CYS A 188 15.18 1.76 8.93
C CYS A 188 16.47 1.34 9.63
N ASN A 189 16.45 1.33 10.97
CA ASN A 189 17.58 0.97 11.80
C ASN A 189 17.37 -0.42 12.41
N ALA A 190 18.40 -1.28 12.35
CA ALA A 190 18.50 -2.48 13.14
C ALA A 190 19.40 -2.21 14.34
N ILE A 191 18.95 -2.58 15.54
CA ILE A 191 19.74 -2.42 16.77
C ILE A 191 20.09 -3.81 17.27
N ILE A 192 21.39 -4.06 17.47
CA ILE A 192 21.92 -5.33 17.99
C ILE A 192 22.51 -5.05 19.39
N ASP A 193 21.87 -5.63 20.41
CA ASP A 193 22.29 -5.53 21.80
C ASP A 193 22.95 -6.83 22.31
N GLU A 194 23.37 -6.85 23.58
CA GLU A 194 24.04 -7.98 24.20
C GLU A 194 23.15 -9.23 24.36
N THR A 195 21.84 -9.11 24.21
CA THR A 195 20.90 -10.25 24.31
C THR A 195 20.63 -10.90 22.97
N ALA A 196 21.12 -10.31 21.87
CA ALA A 196 20.89 -10.79 20.52
C ALA A 196 21.67 -12.08 20.21
N ASP A 197 21.03 -13.02 19.52
CA ASP A 197 21.76 -14.05 18.78
C ASP A 197 22.37 -13.39 17.55
N LEU A 198 23.68 -13.15 17.59
CA LEU A 198 24.38 -12.41 16.55
C LEU A 198 24.30 -13.08 15.17
N ARG A 199 24.32 -14.41 15.12
CA ARG A 199 24.21 -15.14 13.84
C ARG A 199 22.85 -14.95 13.22
N MET A 200 21.80 -15.16 14.01
CA MET A 200 20.41 -14.95 13.57
C MET A 200 20.16 -13.49 13.18
N ALA A 201 20.69 -12.53 13.93
CA ALA A 201 20.56 -11.11 13.63
C ALA A 201 21.16 -10.77 12.26
N VAL A 202 22.41 -11.21 12.01
CA VAL A 202 23.09 -10.98 10.72
C VAL A 202 22.36 -11.63 9.57
N GLU A 203 22.00 -12.92 9.71
CA GLU A 203 21.26 -13.65 8.66
C GLU A 203 19.91 -12.97 8.35
N SER A 204 19.18 -12.51 9.38
CA SER A 204 17.90 -11.82 9.22
C SER A 204 18.04 -10.46 8.53
N ILE A 205 19.04 -9.67 8.90
CA ILE A 205 19.32 -8.37 8.27
C ILE A 205 19.70 -8.54 6.81
N ILE A 206 20.57 -9.49 6.49
CA ILE A 206 20.97 -9.77 5.11
C ILE A 206 19.75 -10.20 4.29
N HIS A 207 18.94 -11.14 4.81
CA HIS A 207 17.75 -11.60 4.12
C HIS A 207 16.75 -10.47 3.85
N SER A 208 16.48 -9.64 4.87
CA SER A 208 15.60 -8.49 4.74
C SER A 208 16.14 -7.44 3.76
N LYS A 209 17.42 -7.11 3.87
CA LYS A 209 18.07 -6.09 3.02
C LYS A 209 18.13 -6.50 1.55
N THR A 210 18.35 -7.79 1.27
CA THR A 210 18.49 -8.28 -0.12
C THR A 210 17.16 -8.68 -0.77
N PHE A 211 16.09 -8.76 0.02
CA PHE A 211 14.76 -9.08 -0.49
C PHE A 211 14.33 -8.11 -1.60
N ASP A 212 13.89 -8.65 -2.72
CA ASP A 212 13.52 -7.92 -3.94
C ASP A 212 14.61 -6.93 -4.41
N ASN A 213 15.89 -7.31 -4.29
CA ASN A 213 17.06 -6.46 -4.56
C ASN A 213 17.06 -5.14 -3.76
N GLY A 214 16.54 -5.14 -2.54
CA GLY A 214 16.44 -3.94 -1.70
C GLY A 214 15.41 -2.93 -2.17
N MET A 215 14.44 -3.34 -3.01
CA MET A 215 13.40 -2.45 -3.56
C MET A 215 12.26 -2.14 -2.59
N ILE A 216 12.39 -2.47 -1.31
CA ILE A 216 11.43 -2.07 -0.28
C ILE A 216 11.99 -0.89 0.51
N CYS A 217 11.20 0.17 0.65
CA CYS A 217 11.56 1.34 1.46
C CYS A 217 11.74 1.02 2.96
N ALA A 218 11.27 -0.12 3.43
CA ALA A 218 11.36 -0.60 4.80
C ALA A 218 12.57 -1.51 5.06
N THR A 219 13.47 -1.73 4.09
CA THR A 219 14.70 -2.49 4.31
C THR A 219 15.68 -1.71 5.19
N GLU A 220 16.49 -2.42 5.94
CA GLU A 220 17.48 -1.83 6.84
C GLU A 220 18.49 -0.98 6.05
N GLN A 221 18.69 0.26 6.50
CA GLN A 221 19.67 1.20 5.94
C GLN A 221 20.82 1.46 6.91
N HIS A 222 20.59 1.18 8.19
CA HIS A 222 21.55 1.45 9.26
C HIS A 222 21.54 0.32 10.28
N ILE A 223 22.72 -0.04 10.78
CA ILE A 223 22.89 -1.04 11.84
C ILE A 223 23.62 -0.37 13.00
N THR A 224 22.99 -0.38 14.16
CA THR A 224 23.59 0.09 15.42
C THR A 224 23.92 -1.13 16.27
N VAL A 225 25.18 -1.27 16.65
CA VAL A 225 25.67 -2.40 17.46
C VAL A 225 26.22 -1.85 18.76
N LEU A 226 25.81 -2.43 19.90
CA LEU A 226 26.39 -2.05 21.19
C LEU A 226 27.86 -2.46 21.27
N ASN A 227 28.70 -1.62 21.92
CA ASN A 227 30.13 -1.86 22.03
C ASN A 227 30.48 -3.20 22.69
N SER A 228 29.62 -3.71 23.56
CA SER A 228 29.79 -5.00 24.25
C SER A 228 29.79 -6.21 23.31
N VAL A 229 29.15 -6.09 22.15
CA VAL A 229 29.02 -7.17 21.15
C VAL A 229 29.65 -6.82 19.79
N TYR A 230 30.19 -5.63 19.65
CA TYR A 230 30.94 -5.19 18.48
C TYR A 230 32.38 -5.73 18.56
N LYS A 231 32.70 -6.73 17.75
CA LYS A 231 34.07 -7.31 17.64
C LYS A 231 34.48 -7.46 16.19
#